data_6bec11b5ba51b08844253170e5e5ab4a
#
_entry.id   6bec11b5ba51b08844253170e5e5ab4a
#
_cell.length_a   1.000
_cell.length_b   1.000
_cell.length_c   1.000
_cell.angle_alpha   90.00
_cell.angle_beta   90.00
_cell.angle_gamma   90.00
#
_symmetry.space_group_name_H-M   'P 1'
#
loop_
_entity.id
_entity.type
_entity.pdbx_description
1 polymer ?
#
loop_
_entity_poly.entity_id
_entity_poly.type
_entity_poly.pdbx_seq_one_letter_code
_entity_poly.pdbx_strand_id
1 'polypeptide(L)' 'MKLSSQAVGALLITLQKCLTEQTDITDLLSNWDLEIKNNELVVTNPPAIMV' A
#
# COMPACT_ATOMS: atom_id res chain seq x y z
N MET A 1 -9.07 15.04 -0.50
CA MET A 1 -8.19 14.02 -1.07
C MET A 1 -8.62 12.65 -0.60
N LYS A 2 -8.57 11.67 -1.47
CA LYS A 2 -8.89 10.29 -1.07
C LYS A 2 -7.88 9.33 -1.64
N LEU A 3 -7.91 8.09 -1.13
CA LEU A 3 -7.04 7.05 -1.65
C LEU A 3 -7.54 6.63 -3.03
N SER A 4 -6.60 6.45 -3.95
CA SER A 4 -6.95 5.90 -5.27
C SER A 4 -7.28 4.42 -5.13
N SER A 5 -7.91 3.86 -6.16
CA SER A 5 -8.16 2.42 -6.19
C SER A 5 -6.85 1.65 -6.14
N GLN A 6 -5.81 2.19 -6.76
CA GLN A 6 -4.49 1.58 -6.73
C GLN A 6 -3.96 1.54 -5.30
N ALA A 7 -4.10 2.63 -4.54
CA ALA A 7 -3.62 2.67 -3.17
C ALA A 7 -4.41 1.72 -2.28
N VAL A 8 -5.73 1.63 -2.49
CA VAL A 8 -6.56 0.70 -1.74
C VAL A 8 -6.14 -0.74 -2.00
N GLY A 9 -5.87 -1.07 -3.26
CA GLY A 9 -5.41 -2.41 -3.61
C GLY A 9 -4.06 -2.73 -2.99
N ALA A 10 -3.13 -1.77 -3.03
CA ALA A 10 -1.82 -1.97 -2.42
C ALA A 10 -1.93 -2.16 -0.91
N LEU A 11 -2.81 -1.39 -0.27
CA LEU A 11 -3.02 -1.52 1.17
C LEU A 11 -3.59 -2.88 1.52
N LEU A 12 -4.56 -3.36 0.74
CA LEU A 12 -5.17 -4.66 0.98
C LEU A 12 -4.14 -5.78 0.89
N ILE A 13 -3.31 -5.76 -0.14
CA ILE A 13 -2.27 -6.77 -0.32
C ILE A 13 -1.28 -6.72 0.83
N THR A 14 -0.87 -5.52 1.22
CA THR A 14 0.08 -5.34 2.32
C THR A 14 -0.51 -5.85 3.62
N LEU A 15 -1.78 -5.56 3.88
CA LEU A 15 -2.44 -6.01 5.10
C LEU A 15 -2.52 -7.54 5.15
N GLN A 16 -2.90 -8.17 4.04
CA GLN A 16 -2.98 -9.62 3.99
C GLN A 16 -1.63 -10.27 4.24
N LYS A 17 -0.58 -9.70 3.65
CA LYS A 17 0.77 -10.21 3.86
C LYS A 17 1.19 -10.09 5.32
N CYS A 18 0.90 -8.95 5.95
CA CYS A 18 1.25 -8.74 7.34
C CYS A 18 0.52 -9.70 8.26
N LEU A 19 -0.75 -9.97 7.99
CA LEU A 19 -1.53 -10.91 8.79
C LEU A 19 -0.98 -12.32 8.66
N THR A 20 -0.58 -12.71 7.46
CA THR A 20 -0.04 -14.04 7.20
C THR A 20 1.31 -14.22 7.87
N GLU A 21 2.16 -13.21 7.82
CA GLU A 21 3.52 -13.28 8.37
C GLU A 21 3.59 -12.79 9.80
N GLN A 22 2.48 -12.25 10.32
CA GLN A 22 2.42 -11.68 11.67
C GLN A 22 3.45 -10.55 11.86
N THR A 23 3.60 -9.72 10.83
CA THR A 23 4.50 -8.58 10.89
C THR A 23 3.71 -7.30 11.10
N ASP A 24 4.41 -6.25 11.51
CA ASP A 24 3.79 -4.96 11.79
C ASP A 24 3.61 -4.20 10.48
N ILE A 25 2.36 -3.89 10.15
CA ILE A 25 2.05 -3.19 8.91
C ILE A 25 2.64 -1.77 8.89
N THR A 26 2.83 -1.16 10.07
CA THR A 26 3.37 0.20 10.10
C THR A 26 4.80 0.24 9.57
N ASP A 27 5.58 -0.81 9.76
CA ASP A 27 6.93 -0.89 9.21
C ASP A 27 6.89 -0.88 7.69
N LEU A 28 5.95 -1.60 7.10
CA LEU A 28 5.81 -1.64 5.65
C LEU A 28 5.30 -0.33 5.09
N LEU A 29 4.32 0.27 5.75
CA LEU A 29 3.77 1.55 5.30
C LEU A 29 4.79 2.67 5.37
N SER A 30 5.71 2.62 6.32
CA SER A 30 6.75 3.63 6.47
C SER A 30 7.67 3.71 5.26
N ASN A 31 7.77 2.64 4.49
CA ASN A 31 8.62 2.58 3.32
C ASN A 31 7.90 2.92 2.02
N TRP A 32 6.62 3.25 2.09
CA TRP A 32 5.85 3.57 0.90
C TRP A 32 6.17 4.98 0.43
N ASP A 33 6.31 5.15 -0.87
CA ASP A 33 6.39 6.45 -1.50
C ASP A 33 5.02 6.80 -2.06
N LEU A 34 4.54 7.98 -1.73
CA LEU A 34 3.20 8.41 -2.08
C LEU A 34 3.25 9.63 -2.96
N GLU A 35 2.30 9.74 -3.88
CA GLU A 35 2.13 10.91 -4.72
C GLU A 35 0.65 11.28 -4.80
N ILE A 36 0.40 12.53 -5.14
CA ILE A 36 -0.96 12.99 -5.36
C ILE A 36 -1.16 13.11 -6.86
N LYS A 37 -2.16 12.40 -7.38
CA LYS A 37 -2.54 12.47 -8.80
C LYS A 37 -4.04 12.59 -8.89
N ASN A 38 -4.51 13.56 -9.66
CA ASN A 38 -5.94 13.79 -9.87
C ASN A 38 -6.68 13.91 -8.53
N ASN A 39 -6.06 14.59 -7.56
CA ASN A 39 -6.64 14.78 -6.24
C ASN A 39 -6.83 13.47 -5.47
N GLU A 40 -6.06 12.45 -5.82
CA GLU A 40 -6.07 11.17 -5.12
C GLU A 40 -4.66 10.77 -4.73
N LEU A 41 -4.54 10.03 -3.65
CA LEU A 41 -3.27 9.55 -3.16
C LEU A 41 -2.95 8.20 -3.79
N VAL A 42 -1.78 8.08 -4.39
CA VAL A 42 -1.34 6.83 -5.02
C VAL A 42 -0.02 6.39 -4.40
N VAL A 43 0.22 5.08 -4.45
CA VAL A 43 1.47 4.50 -3.99
C VAL A 43 2.36 4.29 -5.20
N THR A 44 3.54 4.92 -5.20
CA THR A 44 4.44 4.86 -6.35
C THR A 44 5.34 3.64 -6.32
N ASN A 45 5.49 3.01 -5.15
CA ASN A 45 6.28 1.79 -5.02
C ASN A 45 5.46 0.71 -4.33
N PRO A 46 4.36 0.25 -4.96
CA PRO A 46 3.50 -0.76 -4.33
C PRO A 46 4.26 -2.05 -4.05
N PRO A 47 3.76 -2.84 -3.09
CA PRO A 47 4.42 -4.11 -2.78
C PRO A 47 4.42 -5.01 -4.02
N ALA A 48 5.48 -5.78 -4.17
CA ALA A 48 5.56 -6.73 -5.25
C ALA A 48 4.52 -7.81 -5.04
N ILE A 49 3.75 -8.09 -6.10
CA ILE A 49 2.74 -9.14 -6.06
C ILE A 49 3.35 -10.37 -6.69
N MET A 50 3.55 -11.37 -5.87
CA MET A 50 4.08 -12.63 -6.36
C MET A 50 2.93 -13.60 -6.55
N VAL A 51 2.71 -13.95 -7.74
CA VAL A 51 1.65 -14.90 -8.08
C VAL A 51 2.25 -16.20 -8.56
#